data_6e64ced5602b72bacbdb8491fbca7319
#
_entry.id   6e64ced5602b72bacbdb8491fbca7319
#
_cell.length_a   1.000
_cell.length_b   1.000
_cell.length_c   1.000
_cell.angle_alpha   90.00
_cell.angle_beta   90.00
_cell.angle_gamma   90.00
#
_symmetry.space_group_name_H-M   'P 1'
#
loop_
_entity.id
_entity.type
_entity.pdbx_description
1 polymer ?
#
loop_
_entity_poly.entity_id
_entity_poly.type
_entity_poly.pdbx_seq_one_letter_code
_entity_poly.pdbx_strand_id
1 'polypeptide(L)'
;MKFVKTGLALILLAGTAQADFSANVGWASDYYFRGILQSPTSPSGGLDYESNGFYVGTWAADVYDGLEIDGYFGYGGEVGDFSYGIGYTGYFYTGDFDDTYQEINLGGGYGIATVDVAIGQYDNRDGPTLDYTYYALTLEKNGFYGKYAGFSQDFSGEYFELGYGATVAELDVGLALLFADKDLSITGDSNESLIFTIGKTFDIQ
;
A
#
# COMPACT_ATOMS: atom_id res chain seq x y z
N MET A 1 -17.89 7.93 -5.95
CA MET A 1 -16.88 7.45 -6.92
C MET A 1 -15.78 6.86 -6.08
N LYS A 2 -15.69 5.53 -5.99
CA LYS A 2 -14.67 4.85 -5.18
C LYS A 2 -13.38 4.85 -6.01
N PHE A 3 -12.31 5.44 -5.52
CA PHE A 3 -11.01 5.39 -6.19
C PHE A 3 -10.21 4.23 -5.62
N VAL A 4 -9.70 3.36 -6.48
CA VAL A 4 -8.75 2.31 -6.06
C VAL A 4 -7.41 2.98 -5.80
N LYS A 5 -6.95 2.88 -4.58
CA LYS A 5 -5.61 3.32 -4.19
C LYS A 5 -4.65 2.18 -4.50
N THR A 6 -3.82 2.35 -5.51
CA THR A 6 -2.70 1.46 -5.82
C THR A 6 -1.59 1.67 -4.79
N GLY A 7 -1.39 0.68 -3.98
CA GLY A 7 -0.47 0.64 -2.86
C GLY A 7 -1.25 0.26 -1.60
N LEU A 8 -0.66 -0.50 -0.70
CA LEU A 8 -1.23 -0.84 0.61
C LEU A 8 -1.33 0.46 1.47
N ALA A 9 -2.15 1.41 0.99
CA ALA A 9 -2.58 2.53 1.80
C ALA A 9 -3.69 1.98 2.69
N LEU A 10 -3.66 2.32 3.97
CA LEU A 10 -4.78 2.12 4.89
C LEU A 10 -6.05 2.53 4.16
N ILE A 11 -6.91 1.56 3.79
CA ILE A 11 -8.13 1.83 3.06
C ILE A 11 -9.06 2.50 4.06
N LEU A 12 -9.09 3.83 4.08
CA LEU A 12 -10.12 4.58 4.80
C LEU A 12 -11.41 4.46 3.99
N LEU A 13 -12.12 3.35 4.19
CA LEU A 13 -13.41 3.12 3.57
C LEU A 13 -14.49 3.77 4.44
N ALA A 14 -15.20 4.73 3.87
CA ALA A 14 -16.45 5.22 4.40
C ALA A 14 -17.49 4.09 4.27
N GLY A 15 -17.55 3.22 5.29
CA GLY A 15 -18.47 2.07 5.29
C GLY A 15 -19.92 2.49 5.48
N THR A 16 -20.80 2.05 4.60
CA THR A 16 -22.22 1.86 4.93
C THR A 16 -22.32 0.72 5.94
N ALA A 17 -23.29 0.74 6.84
CA ALA A 17 -23.46 -0.19 7.97
C ALA A 17 -23.82 -1.65 7.56
N GLN A 18 -23.29 -2.15 6.44
CA GLN A 18 -23.51 -3.50 5.91
C GLN A 18 -22.17 -4.23 5.86
N ALA A 19 -22.21 -5.53 6.20
CA ALA A 19 -21.03 -6.39 6.08
C ALA A 19 -20.84 -6.74 4.60
N ASP A 20 -19.67 -6.40 4.07
CA ASP A 20 -19.35 -6.62 2.65
C ASP A 20 -18.10 -7.48 2.53
N PHE A 21 -18.19 -8.54 1.71
CA PHE A 21 -17.03 -9.27 1.22
C PHE A 21 -16.65 -8.76 -0.16
N SER A 22 -15.37 -8.60 -0.40
CA SER A 22 -14.86 -8.29 -1.73
C SER A 22 -13.62 -9.11 -2.09
N ALA A 23 -13.40 -9.26 -3.40
CA ALA A 23 -12.18 -9.82 -3.96
C ALA A 23 -11.58 -8.81 -4.93
N ASN A 24 -10.27 -8.73 -4.99
CA ASN A 24 -9.57 -7.90 -5.95
C ASN A 24 -8.57 -8.71 -6.76
N VAL A 25 -8.32 -8.26 -7.98
CA VAL A 25 -7.21 -8.73 -8.81
C VAL A 25 -6.55 -7.53 -9.44
N GLY A 26 -5.24 -7.58 -9.62
CA GLY A 26 -4.46 -6.49 -10.16
C GLY A 26 -3.24 -6.93 -10.93
N TRP A 27 -2.64 -5.98 -11.63
CA TRP A 27 -1.35 -6.12 -12.27
C TRP A 27 -0.64 -4.76 -12.32
N ALA A 28 0.66 -4.78 -12.06
CA ALA A 28 1.54 -3.62 -12.17
C ALA A 28 2.69 -3.90 -13.16
N SER A 29 3.10 -2.90 -13.95
CA SER A 29 4.28 -3.01 -14.81
C SER A 29 5.56 -3.17 -14.01
N ASP A 30 5.60 -2.52 -12.84
CA ASP A 30 6.63 -2.62 -11.82
C ASP A 30 5.95 -2.54 -10.46
N TYR A 31 6.20 -3.51 -9.60
CA TYR A 31 5.68 -3.48 -8.24
C TYR A 31 6.69 -2.80 -7.32
N TYR A 32 6.34 -1.62 -6.86
CA TYR A 32 7.07 -0.87 -5.85
C TYR A 32 6.31 -0.87 -4.52
N PHE A 33 6.94 -1.37 -3.48
CA PHE A 33 6.45 -1.21 -2.12
C PHE A 33 7.25 -0.11 -1.42
N ARG A 34 6.58 1.01 -1.11
CA ARG A 34 7.18 2.17 -0.40
C ARG A 34 8.49 2.67 -1.02
N GLY A 35 8.55 2.74 -2.34
CA GLY A 35 9.71 3.22 -3.08
C GLY A 35 10.77 2.14 -3.38
N ILE A 36 10.60 0.92 -2.90
CA ILE A 36 11.51 -0.21 -3.12
C ILE A 36 10.91 -1.15 -4.17
N LEU A 37 11.67 -1.44 -5.24
CA LEU A 37 11.23 -2.37 -6.30
C LEU A 37 11.17 -3.80 -5.78
N GLN A 38 9.99 -4.42 -5.86
CA GLN A 38 9.74 -5.81 -5.45
C GLN A 38 9.77 -6.78 -6.63
N SER A 39 9.25 -6.35 -7.79
CA SER A 39 9.26 -7.14 -9.01
C SER A 39 8.99 -6.28 -10.24
N PRO A 40 9.66 -6.51 -11.39
CA PRO A 40 9.20 -6.02 -12.68
C PRO A 40 8.06 -6.91 -13.14
N THR A 41 6.87 -6.35 -13.31
CA THR A 41 5.63 -7.07 -13.68
C THR A 41 5.09 -7.98 -12.57
N SER A 42 4.08 -7.53 -11.86
CA SER A 42 3.51 -8.27 -10.73
C SER A 42 1.99 -8.39 -10.84
N PRO A 43 1.46 -9.58 -11.05
CA PRO A 43 0.05 -9.87 -10.76
C PRO A 43 -0.19 -9.93 -9.26
N SER A 44 -1.39 -9.52 -8.85
CA SER A 44 -1.81 -9.53 -7.45
C SER A 44 -3.28 -9.91 -7.29
N GLY A 45 -3.66 -10.27 -6.07
CA GLY A 45 -5.06 -10.52 -5.71
C GLY A 45 -5.27 -10.56 -4.22
N GLY A 46 -6.49 -10.28 -3.78
CA GLY A 46 -6.83 -10.22 -2.36
C GLY A 46 -8.28 -10.51 -2.08
N LEU A 47 -8.57 -10.70 -0.79
CA LEU A 47 -9.90 -10.88 -0.23
C LEU A 47 -10.05 -9.97 1.00
N ASP A 48 -11.16 -9.27 1.08
CA ASP A 48 -11.45 -8.34 2.15
C ASP A 48 -12.85 -8.59 2.74
N TYR A 49 -12.97 -8.34 4.02
CA TYR A 49 -14.24 -8.27 4.73
C TYR A 49 -14.28 -6.97 5.53
N GLU A 50 -15.38 -6.25 5.40
CA GLU A 50 -15.62 -5.00 6.11
C GLU A 50 -16.96 -5.00 6.80
N SER A 51 -17.02 -4.45 8.01
CA SER A 51 -18.27 -4.26 8.76
C SER A 51 -18.14 -3.16 9.81
N ASN A 52 -18.99 -2.13 9.72
CA ASN A 52 -19.06 -1.06 10.72
C ASN A 52 -17.71 -0.40 11.07
N GLY A 53 -16.87 -0.18 10.06
CA GLY A 53 -15.54 0.40 10.20
C GLY A 53 -14.43 -0.61 10.57
N PHE A 54 -14.77 -1.83 11.00
CA PHE A 54 -13.82 -2.92 11.12
C PHE A 54 -13.51 -3.51 9.75
N TYR A 55 -12.25 -3.82 9.49
CA TYR A 55 -11.81 -4.53 8.29
C TYR A 55 -10.82 -5.64 8.65
N VAL A 56 -10.81 -6.68 7.84
CA VAL A 56 -9.82 -7.76 7.85
C VAL A 56 -9.65 -8.27 6.43
N GLY A 57 -8.42 -8.57 6.03
CA GLY A 57 -8.16 -9.07 4.69
C GLY A 57 -6.84 -9.76 4.54
N THR A 58 -6.63 -10.26 3.32
CA THR A 58 -5.36 -10.81 2.85
C THR A 58 -5.13 -10.38 1.41
N TRP A 59 -3.89 -10.16 1.07
CA TRP A 59 -3.47 -9.80 -0.29
C TRP A 59 -2.20 -10.55 -0.63
N ALA A 60 -1.99 -10.85 -1.91
CA ALA A 60 -0.76 -11.48 -2.37
C ALA A 60 -0.34 -10.87 -3.71
N ALA A 61 0.97 -10.78 -3.91
CA ALA A 61 1.57 -10.31 -5.15
C ALA A 61 2.80 -11.15 -5.51
N ASP A 62 3.09 -11.21 -6.81
CA ASP A 62 4.32 -11.78 -7.32
C ASP A 62 5.50 -10.86 -6.97
N VAL A 63 6.57 -11.45 -6.45
CA VAL A 63 7.85 -10.81 -6.20
C VAL A 63 8.96 -11.58 -6.92
N TYR A 64 10.18 -11.06 -6.97
CA TYR A 64 11.28 -11.67 -7.74
C TYR A 64 11.50 -13.17 -7.48
N ASP A 65 11.27 -13.63 -6.25
CA ASP A 65 11.40 -15.05 -5.89
C ASP A 65 10.27 -15.48 -4.95
N GLY A 66 9.12 -15.80 -5.54
CA GLY A 66 7.95 -16.27 -4.82
C GLY A 66 6.81 -15.25 -4.76
N LEU A 67 6.10 -15.26 -3.66
CA LEU A 67 4.96 -14.38 -3.40
C LEU A 67 5.16 -13.61 -2.10
N GLU A 68 4.80 -12.34 -2.10
CA GLU A 68 4.43 -11.60 -0.89
C GLU A 68 3.00 -11.98 -0.53
N ILE A 69 2.74 -12.26 0.75
CA ILE A 69 1.41 -12.56 1.28
C ILE A 69 1.20 -11.72 2.52
N ASP A 70 0.18 -10.84 2.45
CA ASP A 70 -0.17 -9.95 3.54
C ASP A 70 -1.41 -10.44 4.26
N GLY A 71 -1.39 -10.30 5.59
CA GLY A 71 -2.56 -10.43 6.42
C GLY A 71 -2.75 -9.15 7.24
N TYR A 72 -3.94 -8.56 7.20
CA TYR A 72 -4.21 -7.30 7.88
C TYR A 72 -5.59 -7.23 8.50
N PHE A 73 -5.70 -6.41 9.53
CA PHE A 73 -6.98 -6.04 10.14
C PHE A 73 -6.89 -4.66 10.78
N GLY A 74 -8.03 -4.03 11.00
CA GLY A 74 -8.07 -2.74 11.66
C GLY A 74 -9.46 -2.15 11.80
N TYR A 75 -9.46 -0.88 12.18
CA TYR A 75 -10.66 -0.09 12.35
C TYR A 75 -10.44 1.32 11.80
N GLY A 76 -11.41 1.82 11.04
CA GLY A 76 -11.39 3.18 10.52
C GLY A 76 -12.78 3.81 10.52
N GLY A 77 -12.81 5.11 10.34
CA GLY A 77 -14.05 5.87 10.28
C GLY A 77 -13.87 7.32 9.88
N GLU A 78 -14.98 8.04 9.85
CA GLU A 78 -15.05 9.45 9.49
C GLU A 78 -15.83 10.25 10.53
N VAL A 79 -15.38 11.47 10.80
CA VAL A 79 -16.06 12.46 11.63
C VAL A 79 -16.03 13.80 10.92
N GLY A 80 -17.16 14.18 10.30
CA GLY A 80 -17.21 15.33 9.41
C GLY A 80 -16.31 15.12 8.19
N ASP A 81 -15.39 16.05 7.93
CA ASP A 81 -14.42 15.97 6.83
C ASP A 81 -13.11 15.27 7.23
N PHE A 82 -13.02 14.75 8.44
CA PHE A 82 -11.84 14.09 8.96
C PHE A 82 -12.01 12.57 8.93
N SER A 83 -11.08 11.86 8.31
CA SER A 83 -10.98 10.40 8.33
C SER A 83 -9.84 9.93 9.22
N TYR A 84 -9.99 8.75 9.83
CA TYR A 84 -8.97 8.15 10.69
C TYR A 84 -8.98 6.63 10.57
N GLY A 85 -7.84 6.01 10.86
CA GLY A 85 -7.70 4.57 10.91
C GLY A 85 -6.54 4.11 11.77
N ILE A 86 -6.71 2.91 12.32
CA ILE A 86 -5.65 2.14 12.98
C ILE A 86 -5.75 0.70 12.52
N GLY A 87 -4.61 0.07 12.26
CA GLY A 87 -4.56 -1.32 11.81
C GLY A 87 -3.26 -2.01 12.18
N TYR A 88 -3.22 -3.27 11.84
CA TYR A 88 -2.03 -4.12 11.90
C TYR A 88 -1.87 -4.83 10.57
N THR A 89 -0.64 -4.96 10.08
CA THR A 89 -0.28 -5.73 8.89
C THR A 89 0.93 -6.61 9.19
N GLY A 90 0.83 -7.88 8.78
CA GLY A 90 1.97 -8.78 8.68
C GLY A 90 2.23 -9.11 7.22
N TYR A 91 3.49 -9.04 6.80
CA TYR A 91 3.98 -9.36 5.47
C TYR A 91 4.80 -10.63 5.54
N PHE A 92 4.45 -11.62 4.74
CA PHE A 92 5.07 -12.94 4.71
C PHE A 92 5.49 -13.24 3.27
N TYR A 93 6.63 -13.90 3.10
CA TYR A 93 7.14 -14.22 1.78
C TYR A 93 7.27 -15.73 1.60
N THR A 94 6.93 -16.22 0.40
CA THR A 94 7.30 -17.57 -0.04
C THR A 94 8.58 -17.49 -0.86
N GLY A 95 9.37 -18.55 -0.92
CA GLY A 95 10.68 -18.51 -1.57
C GLY A 95 11.73 -17.83 -0.69
N ASP A 96 12.78 -17.33 -1.30
CA ASP A 96 13.92 -16.70 -0.61
C ASP A 96 14.00 -15.19 -0.86
N PHE A 97 12.87 -14.54 -1.21
CA PHE A 97 12.84 -13.12 -1.55
C PHE A 97 13.19 -12.22 -0.37
N ASP A 98 12.46 -12.36 0.74
CA ASP A 98 12.65 -11.50 1.91
C ASP A 98 12.19 -12.22 3.20
N ASP A 99 12.29 -11.52 4.33
CA ASP A 99 11.87 -12.00 5.64
C ASP A 99 10.59 -11.30 6.10
N THR A 100 10.02 -11.72 7.23
CA THR A 100 8.75 -11.23 7.75
C THR A 100 8.83 -9.80 8.23
N TYR A 101 7.84 -8.99 7.87
CA TYR A 101 7.58 -7.68 8.46
C TYR A 101 6.27 -7.68 9.23
N GLN A 102 6.18 -6.86 10.25
CA GLN A 102 4.94 -6.64 11.00
C GLN A 102 4.88 -5.19 11.47
N GLU A 103 3.68 -4.58 11.39
CA GLU A 103 3.56 -3.17 11.70
C GLU A 103 2.18 -2.78 12.23
N ILE A 104 2.16 -1.72 13.01
CA ILE A 104 0.96 -0.97 13.36
C ILE A 104 0.83 0.21 12.40
N ASN A 105 -0.33 0.30 11.77
CA ASN A 105 -0.64 1.35 10.80
C ASN A 105 -1.55 2.40 11.44
N LEU A 106 -1.23 3.66 11.23
CA LEU A 106 -2.02 4.82 11.64
C LEU A 106 -2.25 5.70 10.42
N GLY A 107 -3.48 6.10 10.19
CA GLY A 107 -3.85 6.98 9.08
C GLY A 107 -4.79 8.09 9.51
N GLY A 108 -4.69 9.24 8.86
CA GLY A 108 -5.61 10.34 9.04
C GLY A 108 -5.70 11.21 7.80
N GLY A 109 -6.91 11.69 7.47
CA GLY A 109 -7.15 12.51 6.29
C GLY A 109 -8.05 13.71 6.59
N TYR A 110 -7.80 14.80 5.86
CA TYR A 110 -8.66 15.98 5.85
C TYR A 110 -8.64 16.65 4.47
N GLY A 111 -9.81 16.79 3.88
CA GLY A 111 -9.96 17.39 2.55
C GLY A 111 -9.21 16.60 1.48
N ILE A 112 -8.14 17.18 0.92
CA ILE A 112 -7.31 16.54 -0.11
C ILE A 112 -6.04 15.87 0.46
N ALA A 113 -5.77 16.03 1.75
CA ALA A 113 -4.54 15.59 2.39
C ALA A 113 -4.77 14.32 3.22
N THR A 114 -3.85 13.36 3.10
CA THR A 114 -3.79 12.15 3.93
C THR A 114 -2.38 11.99 4.48
N VAL A 115 -2.27 11.65 5.75
CA VAL A 115 -1.02 11.27 6.42
C VAL A 115 -1.11 9.82 6.85
N ASP A 116 -0.10 9.03 6.53
CA ASP A 116 0.03 7.64 6.94
C ASP A 116 1.33 7.45 7.71
N VAL A 117 1.28 6.67 8.78
CA VAL A 117 2.45 6.26 9.58
C VAL A 117 2.34 4.77 9.86
N ALA A 118 3.42 4.04 9.61
CA ALA A 118 3.55 2.65 10.02
C ALA A 118 4.76 2.51 10.96
N ILE A 119 4.56 1.86 12.10
CA ILE A 119 5.62 1.55 13.07
C ILE A 119 5.76 0.05 13.08
N GLY A 120 6.90 -0.45 12.63
CA GLY A 120 7.09 -1.87 12.38
C GLY A 120 8.45 -2.41 12.76
N GLN A 121 8.52 -3.73 12.58
CA GLN A 121 9.72 -4.54 12.78
C GLN A 121 9.92 -5.48 11.59
N TYR A 122 11.17 -5.70 11.25
CA TYR A 122 11.65 -6.63 10.24
C TYR A 122 12.46 -7.74 10.89
N ASP A 123 12.09 -8.99 10.62
CA ASP A 123 12.72 -10.19 11.20
C ASP A 123 14.06 -10.51 10.55
N ASN A 124 14.93 -9.65 10.32
CA ASN A 124 16.23 -9.77 9.68
C ASN A 124 16.92 -11.13 9.92
N ARG A 125 16.77 -12.07 8.97
CA ARG A 125 17.13 -13.51 9.05
C ARG A 125 18.54 -13.77 9.58
N ASP A 126 19.49 -12.96 9.17
CA ASP A 126 20.92 -13.13 9.46
C ASP A 126 21.44 -12.15 10.53
N GLY A 127 20.56 -11.38 11.16
CA GLY A 127 20.91 -10.33 12.11
C GLY A 127 19.86 -10.10 13.20
N PRO A 128 20.03 -9.04 13.98
CA PRO A 128 19.00 -8.62 14.92
C PRO A 128 17.80 -8.07 14.17
N THR A 129 16.61 -8.22 14.76
CA THR A 129 15.39 -7.54 14.30
C THR A 129 15.65 -6.03 14.17
N LEU A 130 15.19 -5.45 13.07
CA LEU A 130 15.32 -4.03 12.77
C LEU A 130 13.98 -3.33 12.98
N ASP A 131 14.01 -2.18 13.64
CA ASP A 131 12.86 -1.34 13.85
C ASP A 131 12.75 -0.28 12.73
N TYR A 132 11.53 0.01 12.28
CA TYR A 132 11.32 1.09 11.32
C TYR A 132 10.06 1.90 11.61
N THR A 133 10.09 3.13 11.13
CA THR A 133 8.90 3.97 10.98
C THR A 133 8.83 4.45 9.54
N TYR A 134 7.77 4.07 8.85
CA TYR A 134 7.38 4.65 7.57
C TYR A 134 6.44 5.82 7.79
N TYR A 135 6.58 6.88 7.00
CA TYR A 135 5.68 8.03 7.00
C TYR A 135 5.38 8.47 5.57
N ALA A 136 4.16 8.94 5.33
CA ALA A 136 3.75 9.49 4.04
C ALA A 136 2.78 10.66 4.19
N LEU A 137 2.90 11.63 3.30
CA LEU A 137 1.93 12.68 3.03
C LEU A 137 1.46 12.55 1.59
N THR A 138 0.16 12.36 1.39
CA THR A 138 -0.46 12.32 0.06
C THR A 138 -1.43 13.49 -0.08
N LEU A 139 -1.36 14.17 -1.22
CA LEU A 139 -2.33 15.17 -1.66
C LEU A 139 -3.02 14.64 -2.91
N GLU A 140 -4.36 14.49 -2.87
CA GLU A 140 -5.14 13.93 -3.97
C GLU A 140 -6.31 14.82 -4.36
N LYS A 141 -6.47 15.04 -5.67
CA LYS A 141 -7.64 15.75 -6.21
C LYS A 141 -7.93 15.33 -7.65
N ASN A 142 -9.20 14.92 -7.90
CA ASN A 142 -9.70 14.57 -9.23
C ASN A 142 -8.88 13.47 -9.94
N GLY A 143 -8.40 12.48 -9.17
CA GLY A 143 -7.59 11.37 -9.65
C GLY A 143 -6.09 11.67 -9.77
N PHE A 144 -5.66 12.95 -9.73
CA PHE A 144 -4.25 13.29 -9.61
C PHE A 144 -3.80 13.24 -8.16
N TYR A 145 -2.63 12.69 -7.91
CA TYR A 145 -2.02 12.71 -6.59
C TYR A 145 -0.53 13.02 -6.63
N GLY A 146 -0.05 13.55 -5.52
CA GLY A 146 1.36 13.66 -5.20
C GLY A 146 1.60 13.09 -3.82
N LYS A 147 2.60 12.23 -3.67
CA LYS A 147 3.00 11.60 -2.42
C LYS A 147 4.46 11.89 -2.13
N TYR A 148 4.76 12.28 -0.90
CA TYR A 148 6.10 12.30 -0.35
C TYR A 148 6.15 11.33 0.83
N ALA A 149 7.13 10.46 0.88
CA ALA A 149 7.22 9.43 1.90
C ALA A 149 8.66 9.01 2.16
N GLY A 150 8.89 8.34 3.29
CA GLY A 150 10.20 7.82 3.65
C GLY A 150 10.19 6.98 4.91
N PHE A 151 11.39 6.59 5.31
CA PHE A 151 11.64 5.77 6.49
C PHE A 151 12.52 6.49 7.51
N SER A 152 12.47 6.00 8.75
CA SER A 152 13.37 6.38 9.85
C SER A 152 13.60 5.21 10.78
N GLN A 153 14.53 5.36 11.72
CA GLN A 153 15.09 4.38 12.64
C GLN A 153 16.20 3.55 11.94
N ASP A 154 16.09 2.20 11.88
CA ASP A 154 17.09 1.36 11.24
C ASP A 154 16.98 1.35 9.71
N PHE A 155 15.84 1.80 9.17
CA PHE A 155 15.64 2.04 7.73
C PHE A 155 15.81 3.51 7.39
N SER A 156 16.23 3.80 6.17
CA SER A 156 16.37 5.15 5.64
C SER A 156 15.89 5.21 4.20
N GLY A 157 15.80 6.43 3.67
CA GLY A 157 15.40 6.69 2.30
C GLY A 157 14.04 7.38 2.18
N GLU A 158 13.93 8.17 1.14
CA GLU A 158 12.74 8.96 0.83
C GLU A 158 12.37 8.80 -0.64
N TYR A 159 11.10 8.98 -0.95
CA TYR A 159 10.65 9.01 -2.34
C TYR A 159 9.53 10.02 -2.55
N PHE A 160 9.42 10.42 -3.79
CA PHE A 160 8.33 11.24 -4.29
C PHE A 160 7.61 10.49 -5.42
N GLU A 161 6.29 10.55 -5.44
CA GLU A 161 5.47 9.91 -6.45
C GLU A 161 4.40 10.87 -6.95
N LEU A 162 4.27 10.98 -8.26
CA LEU A 162 3.19 11.71 -8.93
C LEU A 162 2.38 10.74 -9.75
N GLY A 163 1.07 10.74 -9.60
CA GLY A 163 0.25 9.82 -10.35
C GLY A 163 -1.13 10.33 -10.70
N TYR A 164 -1.76 9.54 -11.56
CA TYR A 164 -3.15 9.71 -11.96
C TYR A 164 -3.85 8.35 -12.01
N GLY A 165 -5.03 8.27 -11.40
CA GLY A 165 -5.89 7.09 -11.43
C GLY A 165 -7.29 7.41 -11.94
N ALA A 166 -7.88 6.46 -12.66
CA ALA A 166 -9.24 6.55 -13.17
C ALA A 166 -9.88 5.16 -13.30
N THR A 167 -11.21 5.10 -13.16
CA THR A 167 -11.98 3.89 -13.49
C THR A 167 -12.50 4.01 -14.92
N VAL A 168 -12.10 3.07 -15.80
CA VAL A 168 -12.51 3.00 -17.21
C VAL A 168 -13.09 1.62 -17.49
N ALA A 169 -14.36 1.56 -17.90
CA ALA A 169 -15.08 0.30 -18.20
C ALA A 169 -14.98 -0.72 -17.03
N GLU A 170 -15.20 -0.26 -15.81
CA GLU A 170 -15.11 -1.04 -14.57
C GLU A 170 -13.71 -1.57 -14.23
N LEU A 171 -12.68 -1.13 -14.92
CA LEU A 171 -11.29 -1.39 -14.58
C LEU A 171 -10.66 -0.13 -13.98
N ASP A 172 -9.95 -0.29 -12.91
CA ASP A 172 -9.17 0.77 -12.30
C ASP A 172 -7.80 0.79 -12.95
N VAL A 173 -7.45 1.93 -13.54
CA VAL A 173 -6.18 2.13 -14.24
C VAL A 173 -5.40 3.25 -13.59
N GLY A 174 -4.09 3.09 -13.46
CA GLY A 174 -3.20 4.05 -12.86
C GLY A 174 -1.92 4.24 -13.68
N LEU A 175 -1.39 5.46 -13.61
CA LEU A 175 -0.08 5.82 -14.12
C LEU A 175 0.64 6.64 -13.06
N ALA A 176 1.87 6.27 -12.71
CA ALA A 176 2.67 6.97 -11.73
C ALA A 176 4.11 7.16 -12.19
N LEU A 177 4.69 8.28 -11.79
CA LEU A 177 6.11 8.57 -11.86
C LEU A 177 6.66 8.51 -10.43
N LEU A 178 7.58 7.61 -10.18
CA LEU A 178 8.27 7.42 -8.92
C LEU A 178 9.70 7.97 -9.02
N PHE A 179 10.14 8.67 -7.99
CA PHE A 179 11.49 9.18 -7.80
C PHE A 179 11.96 8.75 -6.40
N ALA A 180 12.75 7.68 -6.31
CA ALA A 180 13.26 7.15 -5.06
C ALA A 180 14.75 7.46 -4.91
N ASP A 181 15.18 7.76 -3.70
CA ASP A 181 16.61 7.95 -3.44
C ASP A 181 17.36 6.60 -3.44
N LYS A 182 18.68 6.67 -3.40
CA LYS A 182 19.56 5.49 -3.48
C LYS A 182 19.38 4.52 -2.31
N ASP A 183 18.92 4.98 -1.15
CA ASP A 183 18.77 4.15 0.05
C ASP A 183 17.55 3.22 -0.05
N LEU A 184 16.65 3.49 -1.01
CA LEU A 184 15.51 2.63 -1.38
C LEU A 184 15.80 1.77 -2.61
N SER A 185 17.02 1.76 -3.11
CA SER A 185 17.41 1.05 -4.32
C SER A 185 18.28 -0.17 -4.00
N ILE A 186 17.96 -1.31 -4.61
CA ILE A 186 18.74 -2.54 -4.51
C ILE A 186 20.16 -2.34 -5.12
N THR A 187 20.29 -1.45 -6.11
CA THR A 187 21.57 -1.16 -6.77
C THR A 187 22.38 -0.07 -6.09
N GLY A 188 21.77 0.67 -5.15
CA GLY A 188 22.40 1.81 -4.48
C GLY A 188 22.47 3.09 -5.31
N ASP A 189 21.78 3.14 -6.45
CA ASP A 189 21.58 4.34 -7.28
C ASP A 189 20.16 4.86 -7.09
N SER A 190 19.91 6.17 -7.31
CA SER A 190 18.57 6.71 -7.33
C SER A 190 17.73 6.09 -8.46
N ASN A 191 16.47 5.79 -8.19
CA ASN A 191 15.55 5.19 -9.16
C ASN A 191 14.50 6.18 -9.64
N GLU A 192 14.27 6.16 -10.96
CA GLU A 192 13.13 6.83 -11.59
C GLU A 192 12.35 5.79 -12.37
N SER A 193 11.05 5.67 -12.11
CA SER A 193 10.22 4.66 -12.78
C SER A 193 8.88 5.24 -13.21
N LEU A 194 8.43 4.76 -14.38
CA LEU A 194 7.08 4.96 -14.88
C LEU A 194 6.28 3.68 -14.66
N ILE A 195 5.32 3.73 -13.78
CA ILE A 195 4.53 2.58 -13.34
C ILE A 195 3.13 2.66 -13.95
N PHE A 196 2.70 1.58 -14.60
CA PHE A 196 1.32 1.40 -15.04
C PHE A 196 0.66 0.32 -14.19
N THR A 197 -0.59 0.56 -13.77
CA THR A 197 -1.39 -0.39 -13.00
C THR A 197 -2.76 -0.59 -13.63
N ILE A 198 -3.30 -1.80 -13.50
CA ILE A 198 -4.68 -2.12 -13.83
C ILE A 198 -5.22 -3.10 -12.80
N GLY A 199 -6.49 -2.93 -12.40
CA GLY A 199 -7.11 -3.80 -11.43
C GLY A 199 -8.62 -3.80 -11.51
N LYS A 200 -9.23 -4.71 -10.76
CA LYS A 200 -10.69 -4.77 -10.57
C LYS A 200 -11.02 -5.31 -9.19
N THR A 201 -11.98 -4.69 -8.54
CA THR A 201 -12.61 -5.21 -7.31
C THR A 201 -14.00 -5.77 -7.65
N PHE A 202 -14.34 -6.90 -7.03
CA PHE A 202 -15.60 -7.61 -7.15
C PHE A 202 -16.27 -7.66 -5.78
N ASP A 203 -17.49 -7.14 -5.68
CA ASP A 203 -18.31 -7.33 -4.48
C ASP A 203 -18.85 -8.78 -4.48
N ILE A 204 -18.60 -9.53 -3.41
CA ILE A 204 -19.06 -10.93 -3.24
C ILE A 204 -20.31 -10.87 -2.35
N GLN A 205 -21.48 -11.22 -2.90
CA GLN A 205 -22.75 -11.27 -2.20
C GLN A 205 -22.98 -12.61 -1.53
#